data_805ec1cc7c44169c77414f88c318f718
#
_entry.id   805ec1cc7c44169c77414f88c318f718
#
_cell.length_a   1.000
_cell.length_b   1.000
_cell.length_c   1.000
_cell.angle_alpha   90.00
_cell.angle_beta   90.00
_cell.angle_gamma   90.00
#
_symmetry.space_group_name_H-M   'P 1'
#
loop_
_entity.id
_entity.type
_entity.pdbx_description
1 polymer ?
#
loop_
_entity_poly.entity_id
_entity_poly.type
_entity_poly.pdbx_seq_one_letter_code
_entity_poly.pdbx_strand_id
1 'polypeptide(L)'
;MASSTVKPRKKKVVKKAAAKKAPAERVRMPRLRKTKKQRQAEALPASLSKKPTAVRLKDVHYDPKIFIPMHTGTIVDKFFSNKGGVPRATNFIVVGDPGCGKTTVGLDLICDVQIVNPKLKVLFISGEMNKIDMYEYMERYPKFGNIDILFLGDYVDENPKLVIEEMLATGYDLILGDSFVEIQDAVKEACFMTSTASEKWLIDLMCYHNEGNNKRKAYSTFLMIQQVTKGGKFVGSNKLKHNTTGMIEIRFAGSSTDATASRYIEFTKNRRGEVNKKLHFSLKQANDVHYNENKWNMDEEARVRLESEIENLQSEAKAFDELLKINEPKTGEEAVASTEVLEPVIDNIGSDDDDDDDDDF
;
A
#
# COMPACT_ATOMS: atom_id res chain seq x y z
N MET A 1 -63.16 57.57 -8.23
CA MET A 1 -62.83 56.46 -7.36
C MET A 1 -61.31 56.35 -7.30
N ALA A 2 -60.72 56.75 -6.19
CA ALA A 2 -59.32 57.12 -6.09
C ALA A 2 -58.49 55.91 -5.70
N SER A 3 -57.44 55.50 -6.44
CA SER A 3 -56.45 54.52 -6.08
C SER A 3 -55.25 55.25 -5.41
N SER A 4 -55.00 54.93 -4.16
CA SER A 4 -53.86 55.46 -3.38
C SER A 4 -52.67 54.55 -3.54
N THR A 5 -51.66 55.05 -4.22
CA THR A 5 -50.34 54.41 -4.31
C THR A 5 -49.51 54.73 -3.08
N VAL A 6 -49.18 53.71 -2.31
CA VAL A 6 -48.26 53.80 -1.16
C VAL A 6 -46.82 53.53 -1.64
N LYS A 7 -45.94 54.55 -1.48
CA LYS A 7 -44.50 54.43 -1.74
C LYS A 7 -43.79 53.68 -0.60
N PRO A 8 -42.85 52.77 -0.87
CA PRO A 8 -42.10 52.12 0.20
C PRO A 8 -41.01 53.00 0.81
N ARG A 9 -40.97 53.03 2.12
CA ARG A 9 -39.95 53.73 2.94
C ARG A 9 -38.58 53.03 2.83
N LYS A 10 -37.54 53.79 2.47
CA LYS A 10 -36.13 53.36 2.49
C LYS A 10 -35.68 53.12 3.96
N LYS A 11 -35.31 51.87 4.27
CA LYS A 11 -34.65 51.56 5.52
C LYS A 11 -33.20 52.07 5.52
N LYS A 12 -32.83 52.94 6.44
CA LYS A 12 -31.45 53.36 6.71
C LYS A 12 -30.67 52.15 7.24
N VAL A 13 -29.64 51.70 6.51
CA VAL A 13 -28.67 50.72 6.99
C VAL A 13 -27.69 51.43 7.91
N VAL A 14 -27.79 51.12 9.20
CA VAL A 14 -26.81 51.57 10.21
C VAL A 14 -25.59 50.64 10.07
N LYS A 15 -24.47 51.18 9.56
CA LYS A 15 -23.19 50.51 9.56
C LYS A 15 -22.68 50.37 11.02
N LYS A 16 -22.75 49.15 11.57
CA LYS A 16 -22.02 48.82 12.81
C LYS A 16 -20.52 48.82 12.51
N ALA A 17 -19.80 49.71 13.16
CA ALA A 17 -18.34 49.75 13.16
C ALA A 17 -17.82 48.46 13.77
N ALA A 18 -17.07 47.66 12.97
CA ALA A 18 -16.38 46.50 13.45
C ALA A 18 -15.21 46.93 14.38
N ALA A 19 -15.30 46.62 15.64
CA ALA A 19 -14.20 46.79 16.58
C ALA A 19 -13.05 45.85 16.17
N LYS A 20 -11.90 46.40 15.76
CA LYS A 20 -10.67 45.69 15.54
C LYS A 20 -10.24 45.01 16.82
N LYS A 21 -10.40 43.70 16.95
CA LYS A 21 -9.76 42.92 18.01
C LYS A 21 -8.25 43.01 17.79
N ALA A 22 -7.53 43.46 18.80
CA ALA A 22 -6.08 43.42 18.85
C ALA A 22 -5.62 41.96 18.71
N PRO A 23 -4.50 41.67 17.97
CA PRO A 23 -4.00 40.32 17.84
C PRO A 23 -3.57 39.83 19.24
N ALA A 24 -4.10 38.67 19.63
CA ALA A 24 -3.67 38.00 20.85
C ALA A 24 -2.17 37.70 20.72
N GLU A 25 -1.40 38.27 21.66
CA GLU A 25 0.03 38.03 21.79
C GLU A 25 0.24 36.54 22.07
N ARG A 26 0.68 35.78 21.05
CA ARG A 26 1.06 34.39 21.24
C ARG A 26 2.31 34.36 22.10
N VAL A 27 2.15 34.08 23.36
CA VAL A 27 3.26 33.76 24.27
C VAL A 27 3.99 32.57 23.71
N ARG A 28 5.10 32.80 23.01
CA ARG A 28 6.03 31.74 22.57
C ARG A 28 6.66 31.15 23.81
N MET A 29 6.18 30.00 24.27
CA MET A 29 6.87 29.21 25.27
C MET A 29 8.33 29.02 24.81
N PRO A 30 9.32 29.39 25.65
CA PRO A 30 10.72 29.18 25.27
C PRO A 30 10.96 27.69 25.08
N ARG A 31 11.38 27.29 23.87
CA ARG A 31 11.85 25.93 23.64
C ARG A 31 13.04 25.71 24.56
N LEU A 32 12.88 24.88 25.58
CA LEU A 32 13.95 24.41 26.43
C LEU A 32 15.04 23.80 25.54
N ARG A 33 16.13 24.57 25.32
CA ARG A 33 17.28 24.04 24.61
C ARG A 33 17.89 22.94 25.46
N LYS A 34 17.79 21.70 25.02
CA LYS A 34 18.44 20.56 25.66
C LYS A 34 19.92 20.91 25.91
N THR A 35 20.38 20.74 27.11
CA THR A 35 21.77 20.99 27.48
C THR A 35 22.70 20.02 26.76
N LYS A 36 23.99 20.40 26.63
CA LYS A 36 25.01 19.54 25.99
C LYS A 36 25.07 18.15 26.65
N LYS A 37 24.82 18.09 27.96
CA LYS A 37 24.74 16.85 28.77
C LYS A 37 23.53 15.96 28.41
N GLN A 38 22.36 16.58 28.14
CA GLN A 38 21.17 15.83 27.69
C GLN A 38 21.30 15.31 26.26
N ARG A 39 22.02 16.04 25.37
CA ARG A 39 22.33 15.55 24.01
C ARG A 39 23.37 14.43 24.02
N GLN A 40 24.31 14.43 24.98
CA GLN A 40 25.29 13.35 25.16
C GLN A 40 24.69 12.08 25.75
N ALA A 41 23.67 12.20 26.61
CA ALA A 41 22.96 11.03 27.17
C ALA A 41 22.07 10.32 26.13
N GLU A 42 21.69 11.01 25.05
CA GLU A 42 20.93 10.47 23.94
C GLU A 42 21.83 9.96 22.78
N ALA A 43 23.14 10.11 22.89
CA ALA A 43 24.08 9.58 21.88
C ALA A 43 24.11 8.06 21.93
N LEU A 44 24.04 7.44 20.75
CA LEU A 44 24.23 6.00 20.62
C LEU A 44 25.58 5.60 21.23
N PRO A 45 25.67 4.42 21.88
CA PRO A 45 26.92 3.97 22.49
C PRO A 45 28.03 3.92 21.44
N ALA A 46 29.22 4.43 21.81
CA ALA A 46 30.39 4.45 20.93
C ALA A 46 30.92 3.06 20.55
N SER A 47 30.45 2.00 21.26
CA SER A 47 30.80 0.62 20.98
C SER A 47 29.55 -0.21 20.71
N LEU A 48 29.67 -1.17 19.78
CA LEU A 48 28.62 -2.11 19.48
C LEU A 48 28.45 -3.11 20.63
N SER A 49 27.22 -3.35 21.08
CA SER A 49 26.91 -4.37 22.09
C SER A 49 27.09 -5.80 21.54
N LYS A 50 27.00 -5.96 20.21
CA LYS A 50 27.28 -7.22 19.50
C LYS A 50 28.25 -6.97 18.36
N LYS A 51 29.21 -7.87 18.18
CA LYS A 51 30.08 -7.81 17.00
C LYS A 51 29.27 -8.13 15.74
N PRO A 52 29.38 -7.32 14.68
CA PRO A 52 28.73 -7.61 13.41
C PRO A 52 29.30 -8.94 12.86
N THR A 53 28.42 -9.84 12.47
CA THR A 53 28.80 -11.14 11.90
C THR A 53 28.09 -11.28 10.55
N ALA A 54 28.88 -11.54 9.51
CA ALA A 54 28.32 -11.90 8.19
C ALA A 54 28.01 -13.40 8.18
N VAL A 55 26.83 -13.76 7.69
CA VAL A 55 26.38 -15.14 7.53
C VAL A 55 26.17 -15.40 6.05
N ARG A 56 26.58 -16.57 5.55
CA ARG A 56 26.27 -16.98 4.17
C ARG A 56 24.79 -17.19 4.02
N LEU A 57 24.20 -16.72 2.93
CA LEU A 57 22.75 -16.79 2.71
C LEU A 57 22.20 -18.23 2.81
N LYS A 58 22.96 -19.23 2.34
CA LYS A 58 22.58 -20.64 2.43
C LYS A 58 22.53 -21.19 3.85
N ASP A 59 23.21 -20.52 4.80
CA ASP A 59 23.30 -20.94 6.21
C ASP A 59 22.25 -20.19 7.08
N VAL A 60 21.43 -19.32 6.46
CA VAL A 60 20.32 -18.66 7.15
C VAL A 60 19.16 -19.63 7.32
N HIS A 61 18.81 -19.91 8.57
CA HIS A 61 17.69 -20.79 8.88
C HIS A 61 16.39 -20.01 8.97
N TYR A 62 15.38 -20.52 8.28
CA TYR A 62 14.03 -19.97 8.28
C TYR A 62 13.05 -21.02 8.84
N ASP A 63 12.06 -20.57 9.62
CA ASP A 63 10.95 -21.44 9.99
C ASP A 63 10.14 -21.80 8.73
N PRO A 64 9.98 -23.11 8.40
CA PRO A 64 9.21 -23.54 7.23
C PRO A 64 7.77 -23.01 7.20
N LYS A 65 7.19 -22.69 8.35
CA LYS A 65 5.83 -22.15 8.46
C LYS A 65 5.66 -20.80 7.74
N ILE A 66 6.73 -20.00 7.61
CA ILE A 66 6.69 -18.72 6.88
C ILE A 66 6.34 -18.95 5.41
N PHE A 67 6.70 -20.09 4.86
CA PHE A 67 6.53 -20.41 3.45
C PHE A 67 5.20 -21.12 3.12
N ILE A 68 4.37 -21.38 4.13
CA ILE A 68 3.04 -21.97 3.97
C ILE A 68 2.06 -20.79 3.79
N PRO A 69 1.49 -20.57 2.58
CA PRO A 69 0.57 -19.47 2.35
C PRO A 69 -0.75 -19.69 3.09
N MET A 70 -1.52 -18.62 3.21
CA MET A 70 -2.90 -18.64 3.69
C MET A 70 -3.82 -18.65 2.47
N HIS A 71 -4.65 -19.69 2.35
CA HIS A 71 -5.51 -19.86 1.18
C HIS A 71 -6.88 -19.21 1.40
N THR A 72 -7.41 -18.61 0.34
CA THR A 72 -8.77 -18.08 0.27
C THR A 72 -9.76 -19.10 -0.29
N GLY A 73 -9.24 -20.14 -0.97
CA GLY A 73 -10.06 -21.10 -1.70
C GLY A 73 -10.68 -20.56 -2.99
N THR A 74 -10.22 -19.40 -3.45
CA THR A 74 -10.69 -18.72 -4.66
C THR A 74 -9.55 -18.49 -5.64
N ILE A 75 -9.86 -17.94 -6.82
CA ILE A 75 -8.86 -17.56 -7.82
C ILE A 75 -7.83 -16.53 -7.28
N VAL A 76 -8.17 -15.83 -6.21
CA VAL A 76 -7.29 -14.87 -5.52
C VAL A 76 -5.99 -15.53 -5.07
N ASP A 77 -6.01 -16.83 -4.76
CA ASP A 77 -4.82 -17.59 -4.40
C ASP A 77 -3.76 -17.59 -5.51
N LYS A 78 -4.17 -17.70 -6.78
CA LYS A 78 -3.25 -17.60 -7.93
C LYS A 78 -2.77 -16.18 -8.17
N PHE A 79 -3.57 -15.18 -7.79
CA PHE A 79 -3.22 -13.76 -7.95
C PHE A 79 -2.14 -13.32 -6.95
N PHE A 80 -2.18 -13.78 -5.69
CA PHE A 80 -1.33 -13.25 -4.62
C PHE A 80 0.14 -13.67 -4.72
N SER A 81 0.40 -14.93 -5.04
CA SER A 81 1.78 -15.42 -5.06
C SER A 81 1.97 -16.64 -5.98
N ASN A 82 3.22 -16.86 -6.42
CA ASN A 82 3.59 -18.02 -7.24
C ASN A 82 3.40 -19.37 -6.52
N LYS A 83 3.25 -19.34 -5.18
CA LYS A 83 2.97 -20.53 -4.37
C LYS A 83 1.47 -20.76 -4.15
N GLY A 84 0.64 -19.86 -4.64
CA GLY A 84 -0.78 -19.80 -4.32
C GLY A 84 -1.05 -19.25 -2.92
N GLY A 85 -2.13 -18.46 -2.76
CA GLY A 85 -2.54 -17.89 -1.50
C GLY A 85 -1.74 -16.70 -1.00
N VAL A 86 -2.21 -16.12 0.11
CA VAL A 86 -1.62 -14.94 0.74
C VAL A 86 -0.35 -15.32 1.49
N PRO A 87 0.81 -14.79 1.12
CA PRO A 87 2.07 -15.13 1.78
C PRO A 87 2.12 -14.59 3.21
N ARG A 88 2.75 -15.34 4.12
CA ARG A 88 2.98 -14.91 5.51
C ARG A 88 4.16 -13.95 5.62
N ALA A 89 4.23 -13.25 6.75
CA ALA A 89 5.32 -12.33 7.07
C ALA A 89 5.50 -11.24 6.00
N THR A 90 4.40 -10.66 5.53
CA THR A 90 4.41 -9.67 4.45
C THR A 90 3.55 -8.46 4.76
N ASN A 91 3.89 -7.34 4.13
CA ASN A 91 3.13 -6.10 4.23
C ASN A 91 2.69 -5.67 2.82
N PHE A 92 1.39 -5.55 2.63
CA PHE A 92 0.78 -5.07 1.40
C PHE A 92 0.09 -3.74 1.63
N ILE A 93 0.20 -2.84 0.68
CA ILE A 93 -0.60 -1.61 0.62
C ILE A 93 -1.64 -1.78 -0.48
N VAL A 94 -2.89 -1.49 -0.15
CA VAL A 94 -4.02 -1.50 -1.06
C VAL A 94 -4.42 -0.06 -1.37
N VAL A 95 -4.31 0.34 -2.62
CA VAL A 95 -4.68 1.68 -3.09
C VAL A 95 -5.79 1.62 -4.13
N GLY A 96 -6.46 2.73 -4.34
CA GLY A 96 -7.49 2.85 -5.38
C GLY A 96 -8.43 4.00 -5.10
N ASP A 97 -9.19 4.38 -6.12
CA ASP A 97 -10.11 5.50 -6.05
C ASP A 97 -11.21 5.29 -4.98
N PRO A 98 -11.80 6.37 -4.46
CA PRO A 98 -12.96 6.26 -3.59
C PRO A 98 -14.09 5.45 -4.26
N GLY A 99 -14.71 4.55 -3.49
CA GLY A 99 -15.82 3.72 -4.00
C GLY A 99 -15.42 2.56 -4.91
N CYS A 100 -14.14 2.32 -5.21
CA CYS A 100 -13.70 1.17 -6.02
C CYS A 100 -13.81 -0.18 -5.29
N GLY A 101 -14.09 -0.20 -3.97
CA GLY A 101 -14.35 -1.42 -3.19
C GLY A 101 -13.16 -1.95 -2.38
N LYS A 102 -12.18 -1.10 -2.03
CA LYS A 102 -11.00 -1.51 -1.25
C LYS A 102 -11.35 -2.25 0.04
N THR A 103 -12.18 -1.65 0.87
CA THR A 103 -12.63 -2.22 2.14
C THR A 103 -13.38 -3.54 1.93
N THR A 104 -14.30 -3.56 0.96
CA THR A 104 -15.11 -4.77 0.66
C THR A 104 -14.22 -5.94 0.23
N VAL A 105 -13.30 -5.71 -0.72
CA VAL A 105 -12.36 -6.75 -1.19
C VAL A 105 -11.41 -7.18 -0.07
N GLY A 106 -10.94 -6.24 0.76
CA GLY A 106 -10.08 -6.55 1.89
C GLY A 106 -10.78 -7.43 2.93
N LEU A 107 -12.01 -7.08 3.31
CA LEU A 107 -12.84 -7.86 4.25
C LEU A 107 -13.18 -9.24 3.67
N ASP A 108 -13.57 -9.31 2.40
CA ASP A 108 -13.84 -10.55 1.69
C ASP A 108 -12.65 -11.52 1.78
N LEU A 109 -11.47 -11.03 1.46
CA LEU A 109 -10.24 -11.81 1.47
C LEU A 109 -9.90 -12.36 2.87
N ILE A 110 -9.96 -11.52 3.93
CA ILE A 110 -9.63 -12.00 5.28
C ILE A 110 -10.67 -12.99 5.81
N CYS A 111 -11.94 -12.82 5.44
CA CYS A 111 -13.01 -13.76 5.77
C CYS A 111 -12.78 -15.11 5.07
N ASP A 112 -12.49 -15.10 3.78
CA ASP A 112 -12.26 -16.33 3.01
C ASP A 112 -11.07 -17.12 3.58
N VAL A 113 -9.98 -16.44 3.95
CA VAL A 113 -8.84 -17.08 4.62
C VAL A 113 -9.26 -17.78 5.92
N GLN A 114 -10.11 -17.15 6.72
CA GLN A 114 -10.60 -17.73 7.99
C GLN A 114 -11.59 -18.88 7.74
N ILE A 115 -12.45 -18.76 6.75
CA ILE A 115 -13.40 -19.82 6.37
C ILE A 115 -12.66 -21.08 5.92
N VAL A 116 -11.64 -20.94 5.07
CA VAL A 116 -10.81 -22.06 4.59
C VAL A 116 -10.01 -22.69 5.72
N ASN A 117 -9.52 -21.89 6.66
CA ASN A 117 -8.78 -22.38 7.81
C ASN A 117 -9.20 -21.67 9.11
N PRO A 118 -10.19 -22.20 9.84
CA PRO A 118 -10.68 -21.60 11.09
C PRO A 118 -9.65 -21.50 12.24
N LYS A 119 -8.45 -22.11 12.10
CA LYS A 119 -7.36 -21.97 13.05
C LYS A 119 -6.58 -20.67 12.88
N LEU A 120 -6.70 -20.04 11.71
CA LEU A 120 -6.12 -18.75 11.45
C LEU A 120 -6.97 -17.68 12.13
N LYS A 121 -6.31 -16.69 12.74
CA LYS A 121 -6.98 -15.54 13.33
C LYS A 121 -6.79 -14.35 12.40
N VAL A 122 -7.91 -13.72 12.07
CA VAL A 122 -7.91 -12.50 11.25
C VAL A 122 -8.41 -11.33 12.09
N LEU A 123 -7.93 -10.13 11.79
CA LEU A 123 -8.30 -8.91 12.47
C LEU A 123 -8.57 -7.81 11.46
N PHE A 124 -9.67 -7.10 11.64
CA PHE A 124 -9.90 -5.82 10.98
C PHE A 124 -9.68 -4.67 11.97
N ILE A 125 -8.78 -3.74 11.65
CA ILE A 125 -8.59 -2.49 12.40
C ILE A 125 -9.29 -1.38 11.62
N SER A 126 -10.40 -0.89 12.17
CA SER A 126 -11.21 0.16 11.55
C SER A 126 -10.86 1.53 12.15
N GLY A 127 -10.27 2.40 11.32
CA GLY A 127 -10.07 3.81 11.64
C GLY A 127 -11.15 4.73 11.06
N GLU A 128 -11.83 4.29 9.99
CA GLU A 128 -12.82 5.11 9.26
C GLU A 128 -14.27 4.73 9.59
N MET A 129 -14.56 3.44 9.70
CA MET A 129 -15.93 2.93 9.81
C MET A 129 -16.33 2.71 11.27
N ASN A 130 -17.56 3.08 11.59
CA ASN A 130 -18.17 2.85 12.88
C ASN A 130 -18.99 1.54 12.90
N LYS A 131 -19.60 1.23 14.06
CA LYS A 131 -20.39 0.00 14.25
C LYS A 131 -21.65 -0.06 13.36
N ILE A 132 -22.25 1.10 13.06
CA ILE A 132 -23.46 1.18 12.24
C ILE A 132 -23.08 0.86 10.78
N ASP A 133 -22.02 1.46 10.27
CA ASP A 133 -21.52 1.18 8.92
C ASP A 133 -21.19 -0.31 8.75
N MET A 134 -20.54 -0.91 9.77
CA MET A 134 -20.22 -2.34 9.75
C MET A 134 -21.45 -3.25 9.82
N TYR A 135 -22.48 -2.81 10.52
CA TYR A 135 -23.75 -3.55 10.54
C TYR A 135 -24.37 -3.63 9.13
N GLU A 136 -24.41 -2.51 8.40
CA GLU A 136 -24.90 -2.47 7.02
C GLU A 136 -24.05 -3.31 6.06
N TYR A 137 -22.71 -3.33 6.30
CA TYR A 137 -21.82 -4.23 5.56
C TYR A 137 -22.13 -5.70 5.84
N MET A 138 -22.35 -6.05 7.11
CA MET A 138 -22.69 -7.42 7.52
C MET A 138 -24.06 -7.87 7.00
N GLU A 139 -25.05 -6.98 6.90
CA GLU A 139 -26.33 -7.31 6.24
C GLU A 139 -26.12 -7.65 4.75
N ARG A 140 -25.22 -6.94 4.07
CA ARG A 140 -24.90 -7.18 2.66
C ARG A 140 -23.98 -8.38 2.46
N TYR A 141 -23.04 -8.60 3.39
CA TYR A 141 -22.02 -9.66 3.36
C TYR A 141 -21.98 -10.38 4.72
N PRO A 142 -22.91 -11.34 4.97
CA PRO A 142 -23.03 -12.00 6.29
C PRO A 142 -21.75 -12.68 6.78
N LYS A 143 -20.85 -13.12 5.88
CA LYS A 143 -19.58 -13.73 6.23
C LYS A 143 -18.66 -12.79 7.04
N PHE A 144 -18.81 -11.47 6.92
CA PHE A 144 -18.04 -10.48 7.65
C PHE A 144 -18.32 -10.48 9.16
N GLY A 145 -19.45 -11.04 9.60
CA GLY A 145 -19.78 -11.17 11.02
C GLY A 145 -18.89 -12.13 11.81
N ASN A 146 -17.99 -12.88 11.16
CA ASN A 146 -17.17 -13.90 11.82
C ASN A 146 -15.73 -13.43 12.12
N ILE A 147 -15.34 -12.22 11.74
CA ILE A 147 -13.99 -11.70 11.95
C ILE A 147 -13.89 -10.87 13.24
N ASP A 148 -12.71 -10.88 13.86
CA ASP A 148 -12.42 -9.95 14.95
C ASP A 148 -12.25 -8.54 14.38
N ILE A 149 -12.86 -7.53 15.04
CA ILE A 149 -12.74 -6.14 14.66
C ILE A 149 -12.31 -5.28 15.83
N LEU A 150 -11.40 -4.34 15.58
CA LEU A 150 -11.00 -3.27 16.49
C LEU A 150 -11.48 -1.93 15.93
N PHE A 151 -12.48 -1.33 16.57
CA PHE A 151 -12.93 0.03 16.25
C PHE A 151 -12.05 1.03 17.01
N LEU A 152 -11.19 1.77 16.33
CA LEU A 152 -10.35 2.77 16.99
C LEU A 152 -11.16 3.91 17.60
N GLY A 153 -12.32 4.24 17.01
CA GLY A 153 -13.24 5.23 17.54
C GLY A 153 -13.80 4.93 18.94
N ASP A 154 -13.80 3.67 19.38
CA ASP A 154 -14.22 3.30 20.74
C ASP A 154 -13.16 3.66 21.80
N TYR A 155 -11.96 4.02 21.40
CA TYR A 155 -10.79 4.26 22.25
C TYR A 155 -10.27 5.70 22.13
N VAL A 156 -11.16 6.66 21.86
CA VAL A 156 -10.79 8.09 21.65
C VAL A 156 -10.14 8.68 22.92
N ASP A 157 -10.59 8.27 24.11
CA ASP A 157 -10.08 8.72 25.40
C ASP A 157 -8.90 7.87 25.90
N GLU A 158 -8.50 6.85 25.15
CA GLU A 158 -7.41 5.94 25.48
C GLU A 158 -6.16 6.27 24.64
N ASN A 159 -5.09 5.51 24.87
CA ASN A 159 -3.91 5.59 24.03
C ASN A 159 -4.04 4.58 22.86
N PRO A 160 -4.39 5.01 21.63
CA PRO A 160 -4.63 4.12 20.50
C PRO A 160 -3.39 3.32 20.12
N LYS A 161 -2.19 3.86 20.38
CA LYS A 161 -0.93 3.15 20.17
C LYS A 161 -0.84 1.89 21.04
N LEU A 162 -1.13 2.01 22.34
CA LEU A 162 -1.12 0.87 23.27
C LEU A 162 -2.24 -0.11 22.96
N VAL A 163 -3.42 0.38 22.60
CA VAL A 163 -4.56 -0.47 22.21
C VAL A 163 -4.21 -1.37 21.04
N ILE A 164 -3.60 -0.81 19.99
CA ILE A 164 -3.18 -1.57 18.81
C ILE A 164 -2.05 -2.55 19.17
N GLU A 165 -1.04 -2.11 19.93
CA GLU A 165 0.08 -2.95 20.36
C GLU A 165 -0.40 -4.15 21.19
N GLU A 166 -1.31 -3.95 22.15
CA GLU A 166 -1.89 -5.03 22.97
C GLU A 166 -2.75 -6.00 22.15
N MET A 167 -3.58 -5.47 21.24
CA MET A 167 -4.39 -6.30 20.34
C MET A 167 -3.49 -7.20 19.49
N LEU A 168 -2.50 -6.64 18.82
CA LEU A 168 -1.58 -7.40 17.96
C LEU A 168 -0.67 -8.36 18.74
N ALA A 169 -0.34 -8.04 19.99
CA ALA A 169 0.43 -8.93 20.86
C ALA A 169 -0.28 -10.27 21.13
N THR A 170 -1.60 -10.35 20.97
CA THR A 170 -2.35 -11.62 21.09
C THR A 170 -1.99 -12.60 19.97
N GLY A 171 -1.64 -12.10 18.77
CA GLY A 171 -1.19 -12.85 17.60
C GLY A 171 -2.30 -13.13 16.61
N TYR A 172 -2.31 -12.36 15.52
CA TYR A 172 -3.16 -12.55 14.35
C TYR A 172 -2.32 -13.00 13.16
N ASP A 173 -2.91 -13.80 12.29
CA ASP A 173 -2.23 -14.32 11.09
C ASP A 173 -2.35 -13.32 9.93
N LEU A 174 -3.53 -12.69 9.78
CA LEU A 174 -3.81 -11.72 8.72
C LEU A 174 -4.56 -10.52 9.29
N ILE A 175 -4.06 -9.33 9.03
CA ILE A 175 -4.60 -8.08 9.55
C ILE A 175 -4.94 -7.15 8.37
N LEU A 176 -6.17 -6.65 8.35
CA LEU A 176 -6.62 -5.58 7.48
C LEU A 176 -6.69 -4.28 8.28
N GLY A 177 -6.09 -3.19 7.80
CA GLY A 177 -6.21 -1.85 8.39
C GLY A 177 -6.85 -0.88 7.41
N ASP A 178 -7.88 -0.19 7.82
CA ASP A 178 -8.59 0.80 7.01
C ASP A 178 -8.83 2.11 7.80
N SER A 179 -8.08 3.15 7.53
CA SER A 179 -6.98 3.22 6.59
C SER A 179 -5.65 3.42 7.31
N PHE A 180 -4.54 3.25 6.61
CA PHE A 180 -3.19 3.48 7.17
C PHE A 180 -3.06 4.90 7.73
N VAL A 181 -3.59 5.91 7.02
CA VAL A 181 -3.53 7.31 7.42
C VAL A 181 -4.35 7.56 8.69
N GLU A 182 -5.57 7.04 8.77
CA GLU A 182 -6.42 7.24 9.94
C GLU A 182 -5.83 6.59 11.20
N ILE A 183 -5.28 5.38 11.08
CA ILE A 183 -4.56 4.70 12.17
C ILE A 183 -3.34 5.53 12.59
N GLN A 184 -2.58 6.03 11.61
CA GLN A 184 -1.39 6.86 11.84
C GLN A 184 -1.75 8.17 12.52
N ASP A 185 -2.80 8.86 12.08
CA ASP A 185 -3.20 10.16 12.60
C ASP A 185 -3.80 10.02 14.00
N ALA A 186 -4.60 9.00 14.29
CA ALA A 186 -5.08 8.72 15.64
C ALA A 186 -3.92 8.57 16.63
N VAL A 187 -2.88 7.84 16.27
CA VAL A 187 -1.69 7.67 17.12
C VAL A 187 -0.87 8.96 17.21
N LYS A 188 -0.70 9.67 16.09
CA LYS A 188 0.03 10.95 16.05
C LYS A 188 -0.58 11.97 16.99
N GLU A 189 -1.90 12.11 16.96
CA GLU A 189 -2.63 13.09 17.79
C GLU A 189 -2.60 12.73 19.26
N ALA A 190 -2.96 11.50 19.61
CA ALA A 190 -3.03 11.06 21.00
C ALA A 190 -1.64 10.99 21.67
N CYS A 191 -0.58 10.64 20.93
CA CYS A 191 0.78 10.51 21.45
C CYS A 191 1.66 11.75 21.19
N PHE A 192 1.13 12.83 20.62
CA PHE A 192 1.87 14.05 20.26
C PHE A 192 3.11 13.76 19.40
N MET A 193 2.99 12.82 18.47
CA MET A 193 4.06 12.41 17.57
C MET A 193 4.07 13.28 16.31
N THR A 194 5.21 13.32 15.61
CA THR A 194 5.25 13.86 14.25
C THR A 194 4.70 12.81 13.26
N SER A 195 4.19 13.24 12.12
CA SER A 195 3.72 12.30 11.07
C SER A 195 4.79 11.28 10.67
N THR A 196 6.06 11.71 10.54
CA THR A 196 7.17 10.79 10.24
C THR A 196 7.42 9.78 11.38
N ALA A 197 7.24 10.18 12.64
CA ALA A 197 7.44 9.28 13.78
C ALA A 197 6.31 8.27 13.91
N SER A 198 5.06 8.69 13.69
CA SER A 198 3.90 7.79 13.72
C SER A 198 3.90 6.82 12.53
N GLU A 199 4.27 7.28 11.33
CA GLU A 199 4.46 6.40 10.17
C GLU A 199 5.54 5.34 10.44
N LYS A 200 6.70 5.79 10.96
CA LYS A 200 7.78 4.87 11.30
C LYS A 200 7.36 3.86 12.36
N TRP A 201 6.64 4.29 13.39
CA TRP A 201 6.14 3.38 14.42
C TRP A 201 5.23 2.30 13.81
N LEU A 202 4.28 2.66 12.96
CA LEU A 202 3.35 1.71 12.36
C LEU A 202 4.08 0.70 11.46
N ILE A 203 5.06 1.17 10.65
CA ILE A 203 5.88 0.29 9.83
C ILE A 203 6.72 -0.66 10.70
N ASP A 204 7.38 -0.15 11.74
CA ASP A 204 8.20 -0.95 12.65
C ASP A 204 7.34 -2.00 13.38
N LEU A 205 6.11 -1.64 13.78
CA LEU A 205 5.14 -2.55 14.40
C LEU A 205 4.74 -3.69 13.45
N MET A 206 4.42 -3.39 12.21
CA MET A 206 4.11 -4.40 11.19
C MET A 206 5.30 -5.35 11.00
N CYS A 207 6.51 -4.82 10.83
CA CYS A 207 7.73 -5.64 10.69
C CYS A 207 7.98 -6.52 11.93
N TYR A 208 7.78 -5.99 13.14
CA TYR A 208 7.91 -6.72 14.38
C TYR A 208 7.00 -7.96 14.44
N HIS A 209 5.74 -7.81 14.01
CA HIS A 209 4.78 -8.92 13.98
C HIS A 209 4.97 -9.85 12.78
N ASN A 210 5.57 -9.39 11.67
CA ASN A 210 5.97 -10.28 10.58
C ASN A 210 7.00 -11.34 11.06
N GLU A 211 7.81 -11.01 12.06
CA GLU A 211 8.80 -11.93 12.63
C GLU A 211 8.21 -12.92 13.66
N GLY A 212 6.90 -12.89 13.88
CA GLY A 212 6.23 -13.77 14.85
C GLY A 212 6.40 -13.33 16.31
N ASN A 213 6.70 -12.05 16.56
CA ASN A 213 6.88 -11.49 17.89
C ASN A 213 5.52 -11.20 18.57
N ASN A 214 4.75 -12.27 18.81
CA ASN A 214 3.46 -12.24 19.49
C ASN A 214 3.24 -13.56 20.28
N LYS A 215 2.18 -13.60 21.10
CA LYS A 215 1.92 -14.75 21.99
C LYS A 215 1.74 -16.08 21.25
N ARG A 216 1.14 -16.04 20.04
CA ARG A 216 0.91 -17.24 19.21
C ARG A 216 2.08 -17.63 18.34
N LYS A 217 3.14 -16.80 18.23
CA LYS A 217 4.22 -16.94 17.27
C LYS A 217 3.71 -16.99 15.81
N ALA A 218 2.64 -16.25 15.55
CA ALA A 218 2.06 -16.11 14.22
C ALA A 218 2.92 -15.14 13.40
N TYR A 219 3.31 -15.54 12.20
CA TYR A 219 3.98 -14.70 11.22
C TYR A 219 2.92 -13.85 10.51
N SER A 220 2.61 -12.70 11.11
CA SER A 220 1.51 -11.84 10.69
C SER A 220 1.73 -11.27 9.28
N THR A 221 0.65 -11.14 8.53
CA THR A 221 0.61 -10.41 7.26
C THR A 221 -0.34 -9.22 7.40
N PHE A 222 0.04 -8.08 6.86
CA PHE A 222 -0.75 -6.87 6.90
C PHE A 222 -1.20 -6.46 5.50
N LEU A 223 -2.49 -6.15 5.38
CA LEU A 223 -3.12 -5.48 4.26
C LEU A 223 -3.55 -4.10 4.74
N MET A 224 -2.87 -3.06 4.32
CA MET A 224 -3.17 -1.70 4.77
C MET A 224 -3.77 -0.89 3.63
N ILE A 225 -5.01 -0.48 3.79
CA ILE A 225 -5.69 0.39 2.84
C ILE A 225 -5.10 1.78 2.97
N GLN A 226 -4.73 2.36 1.83
CA GLN A 226 -4.18 3.70 1.74
C GLN A 226 -5.02 4.51 0.76
N GLN A 227 -5.29 5.76 1.14
CA GLN A 227 -5.99 6.69 0.27
C GLN A 227 -5.07 7.20 -0.85
N VAL A 228 -5.66 7.61 -1.95
CA VAL A 228 -5.01 8.36 -3.02
C VAL A 228 -5.56 9.77 -3.08
N THR A 229 -4.73 10.74 -3.49
CA THR A 229 -5.19 12.10 -3.75
C THR A 229 -6.17 12.13 -4.92
N LYS A 230 -6.94 13.22 -5.07
CA LYS A 230 -7.83 13.45 -6.23
C LYS A 230 -7.11 13.36 -7.60
N GLY A 231 -5.79 13.55 -7.62
CA GLY A 231 -4.95 13.36 -8.82
C GLY A 231 -4.37 11.95 -8.97
N GLY A 232 -4.84 10.96 -8.20
CA GLY A 232 -4.35 9.58 -8.26
C GLY A 232 -2.97 9.36 -7.65
N LYS A 233 -2.36 10.39 -7.03
CA LYS A 233 -1.08 10.27 -6.38
C LYS A 233 -1.24 9.57 -5.02
N PHE A 234 -0.29 8.71 -4.70
CA PHE A 234 -0.22 8.02 -3.42
C PHE A 234 -0.10 9.02 -2.26
N VAL A 235 -0.97 8.88 -1.25
CA VAL A 235 -0.86 9.64 0.01
C VAL A 235 0.06 8.87 0.94
N GLY A 236 1.23 9.42 1.24
CA GLY A 236 2.23 8.79 2.10
C GLY A 236 3.63 8.95 1.56
N SER A 237 4.62 8.60 2.39
CA SER A 237 6.02 8.77 1.99
C SER A 237 6.44 7.70 0.96
N ASN A 238 7.41 8.04 0.12
CA ASN A 238 8.07 7.05 -0.75
C ASN A 238 8.69 5.90 0.05
N LYS A 239 9.05 6.15 1.31
CA LYS A 239 9.58 5.14 2.23
C LYS A 239 8.58 4.01 2.48
N LEU A 240 7.29 4.32 2.62
CA LEU A 240 6.24 3.31 2.77
C LEU A 240 6.21 2.38 1.54
N LYS A 241 6.27 2.93 0.32
CA LYS A 241 6.35 2.14 -0.92
C LYS A 241 7.56 1.20 -0.95
N HIS A 242 8.70 1.65 -0.46
CA HIS A 242 9.93 0.84 -0.47
C HIS A 242 9.89 -0.28 0.56
N ASN A 243 9.32 -0.05 1.73
CA ASN A 243 9.31 -1.01 2.85
C ASN A 243 8.22 -2.09 2.73
N THR A 244 7.26 -1.94 1.82
CA THR A 244 6.20 -2.94 1.62
C THR A 244 6.63 -4.07 0.68
N THR A 245 6.06 -5.26 0.92
CA THR A 245 6.27 -6.45 0.08
C THR A 245 5.59 -6.30 -1.27
N GLY A 246 4.39 -5.71 -1.29
CA GLY A 246 3.63 -5.48 -2.50
C GLY A 246 2.69 -4.29 -2.40
N MET A 247 2.27 -3.82 -3.58
CA MET A 247 1.24 -2.80 -3.74
C MET A 247 0.16 -3.34 -4.65
N ILE A 248 -1.06 -3.28 -4.17
CA ILE A 248 -2.28 -3.72 -4.84
C ILE A 248 -3.04 -2.46 -5.23
N GLU A 249 -3.38 -2.34 -6.50
CA GLU A 249 -4.27 -1.29 -6.99
C GLU A 249 -5.63 -1.87 -7.33
N ILE A 250 -6.69 -1.23 -6.85
CA ILE A 250 -8.07 -1.54 -7.20
C ILE A 250 -8.61 -0.40 -8.05
N ARG A 251 -9.06 -0.71 -9.26
CA ARG A 251 -9.52 0.29 -10.23
C ARG A 251 -10.82 -0.14 -10.91
N PHE A 252 -11.55 0.85 -11.41
CA PHE A 252 -12.64 0.61 -12.35
C PHE A 252 -12.09 0.15 -13.71
N ALA A 253 -12.74 -0.82 -14.33
CA ALA A 253 -12.30 -1.40 -15.61
C ALA A 253 -12.74 -0.58 -16.83
N GLY A 254 -13.40 0.57 -16.64
CA GLY A 254 -13.89 1.46 -17.69
C GLY A 254 -14.11 2.87 -17.15
N SER A 255 -14.79 3.69 -17.93
CA SER A 255 -15.11 5.07 -17.54
C SER A 255 -16.25 5.19 -16.53
N SER A 256 -17.10 4.16 -16.40
CA SER A 256 -18.18 4.14 -15.39
C SER A 256 -17.60 3.86 -14.02
N THR A 257 -18.04 4.63 -13.03
CA THR A 257 -17.69 4.51 -11.61
C THR A 257 -18.89 4.16 -10.74
N ASP A 258 -20.01 3.77 -11.35
CA ASP A 258 -21.22 3.37 -10.62
C ASP A 258 -21.04 2.04 -9.87
N ALA A 259 -22.01 1.71 -9.01
CA ALA A 259 -21.97 0.49 -8.20
C ALA A 259 -21.92 -0.80 -9.06
N THR A 260 -22.40 -0.75 -10.30
CA THR A 260 -22.45 -1.89 -11.23
C THR A 260 -21.22 -2.01 -12.13
N ALA A 261 -20.34 -1.02 -12.11
CA ALA A 261 -19.13 -1.01 -12.93
C ALA A 261 -18.24 -2.23 -12.64
N SER A 262 -17.65 -2.78 -13.69
CA SER A 262 -16.63 -3.80 -13.56
C SER A 262 -15.36 -3.18 -12.97
N ARG A 263 -14.66 -3.95 -12.16
CA ARG A 263 -13.43 -3.54 -11.46
C ARG A 263 -12.35 -4.58 -11.66
N TYR A 264 -11.12 -4.21 -11.36
CA TYR A 264 -10.02 -5.18 -11.29
C TYR A 264 -9.08 -4.83 -10.14
N ILE A 265 -8.39 -5.85 -9.67
CA ILE A 265 -7.24 -5.74 -8.78
C ILE A 265 -5.98 -6.10 -9.57
N GLU A 266 -4.89 -5.39 -9.27
CA GLU A 266 -3.62 -5.55 -9.96
C GLU A 266 -2.47 -5.31 -8.97
N PHE A 267 -1.40 -6.10 -9.06
CA PHE A 267 -0.17 -5.79 -8.35
C PHE A 267 0.71 -4.88 -9.21
N THR A 268 0.98 -3.68 -8.72
CA THR A 268 2.00 -2.77 -9.31
C THR A 268 3.39 -3.02 -8.72
N LYS A 269 3.45 -3.73 -7.60
CA LYS A 269 4.67 -4.24 -6.95
C LYS A 269 4.33 -5.54 -6.24
N ASN A 270 5.09 -6.60 -6.48
CA ASN A 270 4.94 -7.87 -5.75
C ASN A 270 6.28 -8.60 -5.67
N ARG A 271 6.84 -8.75 -4.45
CA ARG A 271 8.08 -9.50 -4.22
C ARG A 271 7.86 -11.00 -4.08
N ARG A 272 6.60 -11.47 -4.05
CA ARG A 272 6.24 -12.88 -3.83
C ARG A 272 5.52 -13.51 -5.00
N GLY A 273 5.19 -12.71 -6.02
CA GLY A 273 4.43 -13.15 -7.17
C GLY A 273 4.63 -12.21 -8.35
N GLU A 274 3.75 -12.31 -9.30
CA GLU A 274 3.80 -11.55 -10.53
C GLU A 274 3.17 -10.16 -10.38
N VAL A 275 3.48 -9.26 -11.29
CA VAL A 275 2.93 -7.91 -11.38
C VAL A 275 2.17 -7.75 -12.70
N ASN A 276 1.35 -6.69 -12.80
CA ASN A 276 0.60 -6.31 -14.00
C ASN A 276 -0.43 -7.35 -14.50
N LYS A 277 -0.79 -8.32 -13.65
CA LYS A 277 -1.92 -9.22 -13.91
C LYS A 277 -3.18 -8.64 -13.31
N LYS A 278 -4.25 -8.58 -14.11
CA LYS A 278 -5.53 -8.02 -13.69
C LYS A 278 -6.52 -9.12 -13.36
N LEU A 279 -6.93 -9.18 -12.10
CA LEU A 279 -8.03 -10.03 -11.69
C LEU A 279 -9.32 -9.18 -11.65
N HIS A 280 -10.20 -9.39 -12.61
CA HIS A 280 -11.47 -8.69 -12.71
C HIS A 280 -12.48 -9.21 -11.71
N PHE A 281 -13.29 -8.30 -11.14
CA PHE A 281 -14.33 -8.64 -10.19
C PHE A 281 -15.53 -7.70 -10.28
N SER A 282 -16.64 -8.09 -9.66
CA SER A 282 -17.84 -7.27 -9.50
C SER A 282 -18.40 -7.36 -8.08
N LEU A 283 -19.08 -6.30 -7.66
CA LEU A 283 -19.79 -6.17 -6.37
C LEU A 283 -21.31 -6.08 -6.60
N LYS A 284 -21.81 -6.59 -7.72
CA LYS A 284 -23.22 -6.48 -8.13
C LYS A 284 -24.16 -7.34 -7.29
N GLN A 285 -23.64 -8.49 -6.86
CA GLN A 285 -24.44 -9.43 -6.08
C GLN A 285 -24.15 -9.21 -4.60
N ALA A 286 -25.18 -9.32 -3.77
CA ALA A 286 -25.02 -9.38 -2.34
C ALA A 286 -24.33 -10.70 -1.96
N ASN A 287 -23.73 -10.72 -0.78
CA ASN A 287 -23.09 -11.84 -0.09
C ASN A 287 -21.64 -12.16 -0.50
N ASP A 288 -21.15 -11.76 -1.67
CA ASP A 288 -19.79 -12.13 -2.06
C ASP A 288 -19.16 -11.17 -3.06
N VAL A 289 -17.82 -11.20 -3.17
CA VAL A 289 -17.06 -10.56 -4.23
C VAL A 289 -16.92 -11.57 -5.38
N HIS A 290 -17.47 -11.24 -6.55
CA HIS A 290 -17.47 -12.16 -7.68
C HIS A 290 -16.26 -11.91 -8.59
N TYR A 291 -15.27 -12.78 -8.50
CA TYR A 291 -14.09 -12.76 -9.36
C TYR A 291 -14.39 -13.41 -10.71
N ASN A 292 -13.89 -12.82 -11.80
CA ASN A 292 -14.08 -13.34 -13.15
C ASN A 292 -12.96 -14.34 -13.52
N GLU A 293 -13.14 -15.57 -13.09
CA GLU A 293 -12.18 -16.66 -13.34
C GLU A 293 -12.00 -16.97 -14.82
N ASN A 294 -13.07 -16.90 -15.61
CA ASN A 294 -13.01 -17.16 -17.05
C ASN A 294 -12.08 -16.14 -17.74
N LYS A 295 -12.25 -14.86 -17.41
CA LYS A 295 -11.39 -13.82 -17.97
C LYS A 295 -9.95 -13.99 -17.51
N TRP A 296 -9.71 -14.32 -16.24
CA TRP A 296 -8.38 -14.63 -15.74
C TRP A 296 -7.71 -15.76 -16.53
N ASN A 297 -8.41 -16.88 -16.74
CA ASN A 297 -7.87 -18.03 -17.45
C ASN A 297 -7.58 -17.71 -18.93
N MET A 298 -8.45 -16.95 -19.60
CA MET A 298 -8.22 -16.50 -20.97
C MET A 298 -6.99 -15.58 -21.10
N ASP A 299 -6.84 -14.64 -20.15
CA ASP A 299 -5.70 -13.73 -20.13
C ASP A 299 -4.38 -14.50 -19.86
N GLU A 300 -4.40 -15.53 -19.00
CA GLU A 300 -3.26 -16.42 -18.75
C GLU A 300 -2.88 -17.25 -19.99
N GLU A 301 -3.87 -17.87 -20.66
CA GLU A 301 -3.63 -18.64 -21.89
C GLU A 301 -3.05 -17.78 -23.01
N ALA A 302 -3.57 -16.56 -23.17
CA ALA A 302 -3.05 -15.61 -24.15
C ALA A 302 -1.59 -15.23 -23.86
N ARG A 303 -1.25 -15.04 -22.60
CA ARG A 303 0.12 -14.73 -22.18
C ARG A 303 1.08 -15.90 -22.41
N VAL A 304 0.68 -17.12 -22.04
CA VAL A 304 1.49 -18.32 -22.27
C VAL A 304 1.77 -18.52 -23.78
N ARG A 305 0.77 -18.27 -24.63
CA ARG A 305 0.96 -18.33 -26.10
C ARG A 305 1.98 -17.29 -26.56
N LEU A 306 1.84 -16.05 -26.09
CA LEU A 306 2.77 -14.97 -26.46
C LEU A 306 4.21 -15.25 -25.97
N GLU A 307 4.37 -15.75 -24.74
CA GLU A 307 5.68 -16.13 -24.21
C GLU A 307 6.31 -17.25 -25.08
N SER A 308 5.54 -18.26 -25.46
CA SER A 308 6.01 -19.34 -26.36
C SER A 308 6.40 -18.81 -27.75
N GLU A 309 5.65 -17.87 -28.32
CA GLU A 309 5.99 -17.21 -29.57
C GLU A 309 7.30 -16.41 -29.48
N ILE A 310 7.48 -15.66 -28.37
CA ILE A 310 8.72 -14.91 -28.10
C ILE A 310 9.93 -15.87 -28.00
N GLU A 311 9.79 -16.97 -27.26
CA GLU A 311 10.86 -17.97 -27.12
C GLU A 311 11.23 -18.59 -28.46
N ASN A 312 10.25 -18.91 -29.29
CA ASN A 312 10.47 -19.42 -30.65
C ASN A 312 11.25 -18.40 -31.51
N LEU A 313 10.80 -17.14 -31.53
CA LEU A 313 11.48 -16.07 -32.26
C LEU A 313 12.92 -15.85 -31.78
N GLN A 314 13.14 -15.90 -30.45
CA GLN A 314 14.49 -15.78 -29.89
C GLN A 314 15.39 -16.95 -30.26
N SER A 315 14.84 -18.17 -30.33
CA SER A 315 15.58 -19.34 -30.75
C SER A 315 15.94 -19.29 -32.25
N GLU A 316 15.00 -18.84 -33.08
CA GLU A 316 15.22 -18.60 -34.52
C GLU A 316 16.29 -17.52 -34.75
N ALA A 317 16.23 -16.40 -34.00
CA ALA A 317 17.23 -15.34 -34.08
C ALA A 317 18.63 -15.84 -33.68
N LYS A 318 18.75 -16.65 -32.65
CA LYS A 318 20.03 -17.27 -32.26
C LYS A 318 20.55 -18.23 -33.34
N ALA A 319 19.70 -19.07 -33.90
CA ALA A 319 20.07 -19.97 -34.99
C ALA A 319 20.55 -19.20 -36.22
N PHE A 320 19.89 -18.07 -36.53
CA PHE A 320 20.30 -17.21 -37.64
C PHE A 320 21.66 -16.52 -37.35
N ASP A 321 21.89 -16.04 -36.15
CA ASP A 321 23.20 -15.49 -35.75
C ASP A 321 24.32 -16.54 -35.82
N GLU A 322 24.05 -17.78 -35.46
CA GLU A 322 25.00 -18.86 -35.58
C GLU A 322 25.33 -19.18 -37.08
N LEU A 323 24.32 -19.16 -37.93
CA LEU A 323 24.51 -19.36 -39.38
C LEU A 323 25.33 -18.23 -40.00
N LEU A 324 25.13 -16.99 -39.58
CA LEU A 324 25.93 -15.84 -40.03
C LEU A 324 27.41 -15.99 -39.62
N LYS A 325 27.69 -16.45 -38.41
CA LYS A 325 29.08 -16.69 -37.91
C LYS A 325 29.78 -17.81 -38.68
N ILE A 326 29.04 -18.83 -39.14
CA ILE A 326 29.61 -19.92 -39.97
C ILE A 326 29.96 -19.43 -41.38
N ASN A 327 29.24 -18.43 -41.88
CA ASN A 327 29.43 -17.88 -43.24
C ASN A 327 30.42 -16.70 -43.27
N GLU A 328 30.98 -16.25 -42.13
CA GLU A 328 32.07 -15.28 -42.18
C GLU A 328 33.30 -15.93 -42.82
N PRO A 329 33.84 -15.36 -43.92
CA PRO A 329 35.02 -15.91 -44.56
C PRO A 329 36.17 -15.83 -43.56
N LYS A 330 36.82 -16.96 -43.24
CA LYS A 330 38.05 -17.01 -42.49
C LYS A 330 39.11 -16.25 -43.26
N THR A 331 39.20 -14.94 -43.09
CA THR A 331 40.34 -14.15 -43.57
C THR A 331 41.49 -14.45 -42.63
N GLY A 332 42.30 -15.45 -43.08
CA GLY A 332 43.68 -15.52 -42.63
C GLY A 332 44.46 -14.37 -43.23
N GLU A 333 45.26 -13.78 -42.41
CA GLU A 333 46.51 -13.06 -42.60
C GLU A 333 46.56 -11.69 -41.93
N GLU A 334 47.59 -11.56 -41.16
CA GLU A 334 48.02 -10.36 -40.48
C GLU A 334 48.12 -9.17 -41.42
N ALA A 335 47.41 -8.11 -41.14
CA ALA A 335 47.78 -6.76 -41.59
C ALA A 335 47.73 -5.82 -40.41
N VAL A 336 48.90 -5.48 -39.93
CA VAL A 336 49.18 -4.33 -39.06
C VAL A 336 48.81 -3.08 -39.85
N ALA A 337 47.74 -2.41 -39.48
CA ALA A 337 47.51 -1.07 -39.91
C ALA A 337 46.75 -0.32 -38.77
N SER A 338 47.45 0.62 -38.22
CA SER A 338 46.96 1.70 -37.36
C SER A 338 45.70 2.34 -37.97
N THR A 339 44.62 2.27 -37.27
CA THR A 339 43.45 3.11 -37.55
C THR A 339 43.01 3.79 -36.29
N GLU A 340 43.03 5.11 -36.37
CA GLU A 340 42.56 6.04 -35.34
C GLU A 340 41.16 5.69 -34.89
N VAL A 341 41.02 5.59 -33.58
CA VAL A 341 39.72 5.43 -32.92
C VAL A 341 38.99 6.77 -33.00
N LEU A 342 38.06 6.87 -33.91
CA LEU A 342 37.04 7.93 -33.85
C LEU A 342 36.06 7.58 -32.72
N GLU A 343 36.15 8.32 -31.65
CA GLU A 343 35.15 8.25 -30.56
C GLU A 343 33.77 8.71 -31.11
N PRO A 344 32.71 8.02 -30.77
CA PRO A 344 31.37 8.50 -31.13
C PRO A 344 31.03 9.71 -30.27
N VAL A 345 30.73 10.82 -30.92
CA VAL A 345 30.14 12.00 -30.28
C VAL A 345 28.76 11.60 -29.77
N ILE A 346 28.64 11.47 -28.47
CA ILE A 346 27.34 11.34 -27.81
C ILE A 346 26.80 12.75 -27.71
N ASP A 347 25.81 13.07 -28.53
CA ASP A 347 25.00 14.26 -28.38
C ASP A 347 24.27 14.16 -27.03
N ASN A 348 24.68 15.01 -26.10
CA ASN A 348 23.96 15.27 -24.87
C ASN A 348 22.60 15.87 -25.21
N ILE A 349 21.56 15.07 -25.19
CA ILE A 349 20.19 15.54 -25.07
C ILE A 349 20.03 15.98 -23.62
N GLY A 350 19.93 17.29 -23.44
CA GLY A 350 19.74 17.91 -22.13
C GLY A 350 18.51 17.33 -21.43
N SER A 351 18.71 16.84 -20.23
CA SER A 351 17.65 16.64 -19.26
C SER A 351 17.35 17.99 -18.65
N ASP A 352 16.25 18.59 -19.02
CA ASP A 352 15.65 19.70 -18.30
C ASP A 352 15.14 19.15 -16.95
N ASP A 353 15.96 19.27 -15.93
CA ASP A 353 15.55 19.14 -14.54
C ASP A 353 14.86 20.45 -14.15
N ASP A 354 13.56 20.51 -14.30
CA ASP A 354 12.73 21.54 -13.66
C ASP A 354 12.58 21.17 -12.18
N ASP A 355 13.53 21.68 -11.37
CA ASP A 355 13.36 21.85 -9.93
C ASP A 355 12.38 23.01 -9.70
N ASP A 356 11.12 22.73 -9.54
CA ASP A 356 10.17 23.62 -8.92
C ASP A 356 10.03 23.27 -7.43
N ASP A 357 10.90 23.91 -6.65
CA ASP A 357 10.65 24.24 -5.24
C ASP A 357 9.54 25.29 -5.20
N ASP A 358 8.37 24.91 -4.79
CA ASP A 358 7.38 25.83 -4.22
C ASP A 358 6.92 25.30 -2.88
N ASP A 359 7.57 25.82 -1.83
CA ASP A 359 7.00 26.05 -0.53
C ASP A 359 5.82 27.03 -0.71
N ASP A 360 4.68 26.66 -0.08
CA ASP A 360 3.68 27.49 0.58
C ASP A 360 2.25 26.92 0.37
N PHE A 361 1.71 26.45 1.42
CA PHE A 361 0.39 26.43 2.08
C PHE A 361 0.07 25.08 2.74
#